data_bef398329983c39b9c58535d14ed5185
#
_entry.id   bef398329983c39b9c58535d14ed5185
#
_cell.length_a   1.000
_cell.length_b   1.000
_cell.length_c   1.000
_cell.angle_alpha   90.00
_cell.angle_beta   90.00
_cell.angle_gamma   90.00
#
_symmetry.space_group_name_H-M   'P 1'
#
loop_
_entity.id
_entity.type
_entity.pdbx_description
1 polymer ?
#
loop_
_entity_poly.entity_id
_entity_poly.type
_entity_poly.pdbx_seq_one_letter_code
_entity_poly.pdbx_strand_id
1 'polypeptide(L)'
;MTGDHPDPRAVDDRMLRVISEKYLMLPLYLYDHSGLALRTESFIGKAVHAEWDSGQVGWIYVSKEAALKEFGGEKMTGAIRKQAEDLMRSEVAVYDAYLRGECYGFELYKNGVLSDSCWGFIGDLQAACKDMAYYLPDECKGMVEHLEEQEHPASIIKTLLHHAKIQVDQAAKTHERSSRQQVLGEAR
;
A
#
# COMPACT_ATOMS: atom_id res chain seq x y z
N MET A 1 -7.79 -41.53 -5.71
CA MET A 1 -7.36 -40.97 -4.43
C MET A 1 -7.12 -39.49 -4.68
N THR A 2 -8.15 -38.68 -4.48
CA THR A 2 -8.06 -37.20 -4.52
C THR A 2 -7.45 -36.78 -3.21
N GLY A 3 -6.16 -36.40 -3.24
CA GLY A 3 -5.49 -35.88 -2.07
C GLY A 3 -6.12 -34.55 -1.69
N ASP A 4 -6.83 -34.56 -0.59
CA ASP A 4 -7.35 -33.38 0.07
C ASP A 4 -6.14 -32.59 0.61
N HIS A 5 -5.58 -31.71 -0.23
CA HIS A 5 -4.60 -30.75 0.26
C HIS A 5 -5.37 -29.70 1.06
N PRO A 6 -5.12 -29.58 2.37
CA PRO A 6 -5.76 -28.53 3.17
C PRO A 6 -5.46 -27.17 2.53
N ASP A 7 -6.50 -26.36 2.34
CA ASP A 7 -6.32 -24.97 1.88
C ASP A 7 -5.35 -24.26 2.84
N PRO A 8 -4.18 -23.81 2.36
CA PRO A 8 -3.20 -23.14 3.21
C PRO A 8 -3.73 -21.84 3.84
N ARG A 9 -4.92 -21.40 3.42
CA ARG A 9 -5.65 -20.25 3.98
C ARG A 9 -6.60 -20.65 5.12
N ALA A 10 -6.92 -21.93 5.28
CA ALA A 10 -7.70 -22.41 6.41
C ALA A 10 -6.85 -22.37 7.67
N VAL A 11 -6.84 -21.22 8.33
CA VAL A 11 -6.33 -21.15 9.70
C VAL A 11 -7.29 -21.94 10.57
N ASP A 12 -6.82 -23.05 11.13
CA ASP A 12 -7.60 -23.91 12.03
C ASP A 12 -8.18 -23.05 13.18
N ASP A 13 -9.47 -23.18 13.46
CA ASP A 13 -10.17 -22.48 14.56
C ASP A 13 -9.46 -22.65 15.90
N ARG A 14 -8.75 -23.75 16.09
CA ARG A 14 -7.93 -24.03 17.26
C ARG A 14 -6.72 -23.07 17.32
N MET A 15 -6.09 -22.82 16.19
CA MET A 15 -4.98 -21.88 16.07
C MET A 15 -5.43 -20.44 16.31
N LEU A 16 -6.58 -20.06 15.76
CA LEU A 16 -7.18 -18.74 16.00
C LEU A 16 -7.50 -18.51 17.48
N ARG A 17 -7.97 -19.54 18.20
CA ARG A 17 -8.20 -19.44 19.64
C ARG A 17 -6.92 -19.17 20.43
N VAL A 18 -5.85 -19.93 20.14
CA VAL A 18 -4.54 -19.75 20.80
C VAL A 18 -3.96 -18.36 20.52
N ILE A 19 -4.07 -17.90 19.28
CA ILE A 19 -3.59 -16.56 18.89
C ILE A 19 -4.43 -15.47 19.57
N SER A 20 -5.75 -15.64 19.64
CA SER A 20 -6.67 -14.68 20.25
C SER A 20 -6.49 -14.50 21.77
N GLU A 21 -5.79 -15.43 22.43
CA GLU A 21 -5.40 -15.25 23.84
C GLU A 21 -4.39 -14.11 24.00
N LYS A 22 -3.48 -13.94 23.05
CA LYS A 22 -2.37 -12.95 23.10
C LYS A 22 -2.58 -11.74 22.22
N TYR A 23 -3.38 -11.85 21.17
CA TYR A 23 -3.56 -10.83 20.15
C TYR A 23 -5.03 -10.42 19.98
N LEU A 24 -5.25 -9.18 19.60
CA LEU A 24 -6.48 -8.71 18.98
C LEU A 24 -6.29 -8.79 17.47
N MET A 25 -7.27 -9.28 16.74
CA MET A 25 -7.16 -9.52 15.31
C MET A 25 -8.44 -9.09 14.61
N LEU A 26 -8.30 -8.52 13.40
CA LEU A 26 -9.39 -8.26 12.48
C LEU A 26 -9.06 -8.91 11.14
N PRO A 27 -10.04 -9.53 10.46
CA PRO A 27 -9.81 -10.08 9.13
C PRO A 27 -9.57 -8.98 8.11
N LEU A 28 -8.80 -9.28 7.06
CA LEU A 28 -8.58 -8.41 5.92
C LEU A 28 -9.24 -9.03 4.69
N TYR A 29 -10.13 -8.26 4.06
CA TYR A 29 -10.79 -8.63 2.82
C TYR A 29 -10.32 -7.73 1.69
N LEU A 30 -9.92 -8.34 0.58
CA LEU A 30 -9.57 -7.64 -0.65
C LEU A 30 -10.74 -7.78 -1.63
N TYR A 31 -11.00 -6.70 -2.36
CA TYR A 31 -11.91 -6.65 -3.50
C TYR A 31 -11.13 -6.12 -4.70
N ASP A 32 -11.13 -6.89 -5.80
CA ASP A 32 -10.40 -6.58 -7.03
C ASP A 32 -11.38 -6.53 -8.22
N HIS A 33 -12.01 -5.36 -8.41
CA HIS A 33 -12.94 -5.12 -9.51
C HIS A 33 -12.72 -3.72 -10.07
N SER A 34 -11.99 -3.59 -11.19
CA SER A 34 -11.55 -2.31 -11.79
C SER A 34 -10.71 -1.42 -10.87
N GLY A 35 -10.23 -1.93 -9.76
CA GLY A 35 -9.39 -1.27 -8.76
C GLY A 35 -9.34 -2.12 -7.51
N LEU A 36 -8.35 -1.87 -6.65
CA LEU A 36 -8.18 -2.60 -5.39
C LEU A 36 -8.87 -1.84 -4.26
N ALA A 37 -9.57 -2.59 -3.39
CA ALA A 37 -10.07 -2.07 -2.13
C ALA A 37 -9.81 -3.07 -1.00
N LEU A 38 -9.44 -2.58 0.17
CA LEU A 38 -9.11 -3.39 1.34
C LEU A 38 -9.94 -2.94 2.55
N ARG A 39 -10.55 -3.89 3.26
CA ARG A 39 -11.38 -3.61 4.46
C ARG A 39 -11.25 -4.71 5.50
N THR A 40 -11.71 -4.41 6.70
CA THR A 40 -11.84 -5.39 7.79
C THR A 40 -13.19 -6.13 7.78
N GLU A 41 -14.11 -5.76 6.90
CA GLU A 41 -15.40 -6.43 6.71
C GLU A 41 -15.51 -6.98 5.29
N SER A 42 -16.32 -8.07 5.16
CA SER A 42 -16.60 -8.69 3.87
C SER A 42 -17.29 -7.72 2.90
N PHE A 43 -16.95 -7.80 1.63
CA PHE A 43 -17.59 -7.10 0.53
C PHE A 43 -18.86 -7.80 0.03
N ILE A 44 -19.11 -9.06 0.41
CA ILE A 44 -20.29 -9.83 -0.01
C ILE A 44 -21.57 -9.10 0.40
N GLY A 45 -22.46 -8.92 -0.57
CA GLY A 45 -23.70 -8.16 -0.39
C GLY A 45 -23.53 -6.64 -0.28
N LYS A 46 -22.29 -6.11 -0.43
CA LYS A 46 -21.99 -4.66 -0.37
C LYS A 46 -21.38 -4.13 -1.67
N ALA A 47 -20.75 -4.97 -2.47
CA ALA A 47 -20.13 -4.61 -3.73
C ALA A 47 -20.58 -5.51 -4.87
N VAL A 48 -20.49 -5.00 -6.11
CA VAL A 48 -20.89 -5.72 -7.33
C VAL A 48 -19.94 -6.89 -7.55
N HIS A 49 -20.49 -8.07 -7.86
CA HIS A 49 -19.71 -9.30 -8.10
C HIS A 49 -18.74 -9.70 -6.97
N ALA A 50 -18.99 -9.23 -5.74
CA ALA A 50 -18.12 -9.49 -4.59
C ALA A 50 -17.94 -10.98 -4.28
N GLU A 51 -18.86 -11.84 -4.71
CA GLU A 51 -18.77 -13.31 -4.57
C GLU A 51 -17.60 -13.89 -5.38
N TRP A 52 -17.18 -13.21 -6.47
CA TRP A 52 -16.12 -13.63 -7.37
C TRP A 52 -14.85 -12.80 -7.23
N ASP A 53 -15.04 -11.50 -6.97
CA ASP A 53 -13.97 -10.51 -7.03
C ASP A 53 -13.47 -10.13 -5.62
N SER A 54 -13.96 -10.77 -4.56
CA SER A 54 -13.50 -10.53 -3.21
C SER A 54 -13.24 -11.79 -2.39
N GLY A 55 -12.34 -11.66 -1.42
CA GLY A 55 -12.02 -12.75 -0.50
C GLY A 55 -11.22 -12.26 0.69
N GLN A 56 -11.18 -13.09 1.72
CA GLN A 56 -10.28 -12.85 2.85
C GLN A 56 -8.84 -13.15 2.42
N VAL A 57 -7.96 -12.17 2.59
CA VAL A 57 -6.54 -12.26 2.21
C VAL A 57 -5.59 -12.35 3.39
N GLY A 58 -6.07 -12.09 4.61
CA GLY A 58 -5.22 -12.14 5.79
C GLY A 58 -5.87 -11.56 7.03
N TRP A 59 -5.03 -11.06 7.91
CA TRP A 59 -5.40 -10.52 9.21
C TRP A 59 -4.51 -9.32 9.55
N ILE A 60 -5.08 -8.26 10.11
CA ILE A 60 -4.34 -7.26 10.87
C ILE A 60 -4.45 -7.60 12.35
N TYR A 61 -3.36 -7.43 13.09
CA TYR A 61 -3.33 -7.79 14.49
C TYR A 61 -2.46 -6.86 15.34
N VAL A 62 -2.77 -6.79 16.64
CA VAL A 62 -1.95 -6.13 17.65
C VAL A 62 -1.88 -7.01 18.89
N SER A 63 -0.72 -7.07 19.55
CA SER A 63 -0.64 -7.79 20.82
C SER A 63 -1.44 -7.06 21.90
N LYS A 64 -2.06 -7.83 22.81
CA LYS A 64 -2.80 -7.23 23.95
C LYS A 64 -1.87 -6.41 24.83
N GLU A 65 -0.61 -6.80 24.93
CA GLU A 65 0.41 -6.06 25.68
C GLU A 65 0.69 -4.69 25.04
N ALA A 66 0.87 -4.63 23.71
CA ALA A 66 1.06 -3.37 22.99
C ALA A 66 -0.17 -2.46 23.10
N ALA A 67 -1.37 -3.01 22.98
CA ALA A 67 -2.60 -2.24 23.14
C ALA A 67 -2.75 -1.67 24.58
N LEU A 68 -2.40 -2.45 25.60
CA LEU A 68 -2.41 -1.97 26.98
C LEU A 68 -1.37 -0.87 27.21
N LYS A 69 -0.20 -0.98 26.60
CA LYS A 69 0.85 0.05 26.68
C LYS A 69 0.44 1.34 26.00
N GLU A 70 -0.21 1.25 24.83
CA GLU A 70 -0.65 2.41 24.04
C GLU A 70 -1.81 3.16 24.70
N PHE A 71 -2.86 2.43 25.10
CA PHE A 71 -4.09 3.04 25.63
C PHE A 71 -4.15 3.17 27.15
N GLY A 72 -3.12 2.67 27.84
CA GLY A 72 -3.02 2.70 29.28
C GLY A 72 -3.97 1.72 29.97
N GLY A 73 -3.43 0.79 30.76
CA GLY A 73 -4.25 -0.14 31.52
C GLY A 73 -3.47 -1.38 31.95
N GLU A 74 -3.90 -1.98 33.06
CA GLU A 74 -3.32 -3.23 33.55
C GLU A 74 -4.02 -4.47 32.99
N LYS A 75 -5.25 -4.30 32.51
CA LYS A 75 -6.08 -5.39 31.98
C LYS A 75 -6.84 -4.95 30.73
N MET A 76 -7.05 -5.89 29.81
CA MET A 76 -7.83 -5.67 28.59
C MET A 76 -9.30 -5.45 28.95
N THR A 77 -9.78 -4.21 28.83
CA THR A 77 -11.17 -3.82 28.96
C THR A 77 -11.87 -3.76 27.59
N GLY A 78 -13.20 -3.71 27.58
CA GLY A 78 -13.96 -3.51 26.34
C GLY A 78 -13.62 -2.18 25.67
N ALA A 79 -13.35 -1.12 26.45
CA ALA A 79 -12.96 0.18 25.92
C ALA A 79 -11.59 0.13 25.22
N ILE A 80 -10.57 -0.44 25.87
CA ILE A 80 -9.23 -0.60 25.29
C ILE A 80 -9.26 -1.47 24.03
N ARG A 81 -10.04 -2.57 24.07
CA ARG A 81 -10.25 -3.42 22.89
C ARG A 81 -10.81 -2.60 21.72
N LYS A 82 -11.88 -1.82 21.98
CA LYS A 82 -12.50 -1.00 20.95
C LYS A 82 -11.52 0.03 20.38
N GLN A 83 -10.75 0.72 21.22
CA GLN A 83 -9.74 1.68 20.76
C GLN A 83 -8.67 1.01 19.87
N ALA A 84 -8.21 -0.17 20.25
CA ALA A 84 -7.24 -0.93 19.47
C ALA A 84 -7.83 -1.41 18.12
N GLU A 85 -9.09 -1.86 18.13
CA GLU A 85 -9.79 -2.24 16.88
C GLU A 85 -10.03 -1.02 15.97
N ASP A 86 -10.42 0.12 16.53
CA ASP A 86 -10.63 1.36 15.79
C ASP A 86 -9.30 1.86 15.16
N LEU A 87 -8.17 1.74 15.89
CA LEU A 87 -6.85 2.06 15.37
C LEU A 87 -6.48 1.13 14.20
N MET A 88 -6.63 -0.19 14.36
CA MET A 88 -6.38 -1.14 13.27
C MET A 88 -7.23 -0.85 12.03
N ARG A 89 -8.51 -0.48 12.21
CA ARG A 89 -9.39 -0.07 11.08
C ARG A 89 -8.89 1.19 10.40
N SER A 90 -8.39 2.16 11.18
CA SER A 90 -7.82 3.39 10.62
C SER A 90 -6.56 3.11 9.81
N GLU A 91 -5.68 2.23 10.26
CA GLU A 91 -4.49 1.82 9.51
C GLU A 91 -4.87 1.12 8.20
N VAL A 92 -5.88 0.24 8.23
CA VAL A 92 -6.40 -0.42 7.01
C VAL A 92 -7.01 0.61 6.06
N ALA A 93 -7.72 1.61 6.56
CA ALA A 93 -8.30 2.68 5.73
C ALA A 93 -7.23 3.53 5.03
N VAL A 94 -6.12 3.83 5.72
CA VAL A 94 -4.97 4.52 5.10
C VAL A 94 -4.34 3.66 4.00
N TYR A 95 -4.17 2.36 4.25
CA TYR A 95 -3.64 1.45 3.25
C TYR A 95 -4.60 1.25 2.06
N ASP A 96 -5.91 1.20 2.31
CA ASP A 96 -6.95 1.18 1.27
C ASP A 96 -6.87 2.42 0.38
N ALA A 97 -6.74 3.61 0.97
CA ALA A 97 -6.54 4.87 0.24
C ALA A 97 -5.28 4.83 -0.64
N TYR A 98 -4.17 4.31 -0.12
CA TYR A 98 -2.95 4.10 -0.89
C TYR A 98 -3.16 3.15 -2.07
N LEU A 99 -3.85 2.02 -1.88
CA LEU A 99 -4.17 1.05 -2.94
C LEU A 99 -5.05 1.66 -4.04
N ARG A 100 -5.92 2.61 -3.69
CA ARG A 100 -6.76 3.35 -4.63
C ARG A 100 -6.04 4.49 -5.34
N GLY A 101 -4.75 4.73 -5.01
CA GLY A 101 -3.97 5.82 -5.58
C GLY A 101 -4.23 7.19 -4.93
N GLU A 102 -4.92 7.25 -3.80
CA GLU A 102 -5.14 8.48 -3.02
C GLU A 102 -3.88 8.84 -2.22
N CYS A 103 -2.80 9.10 -2.94
CA CYS A 103 -1.51 9.48 -2.41
C CYS A 103 -1.03 10.74 -3.13
N TYR A 104 -0.82 11.80 -2.38
CA TYR A 104 -0.52 13.13 -2.89
C TYR A 104 0.87 13.58 -2.46
N GLY A 105 1.39 14.57 -3.16
CA GLY A 105 2.66 15.19 -2.84
C GLY A 105 2.86 16.46 -3.66
N PHE A 106 3.97 17.13 -3.43
CA PHE A 106 4.37 18.29 -4.21
C PHE A 106 5.85 18.25 -4.55
N GLU A 107 6.19 18.93 -5.63
CA GLU A 107 7.55 19.27 -6.04
C GLU A 107 7.63 20.79 -6.23
N LEU A 108 8.57 21.42 -5.58
CA LEU A 108 8.79 22.87 -5.66
C LEU A 108 9.99 23.17 -6.54
N TYR A 109 9.76 23.91 -7.62
CA TYR A 109 10.81 24.31 -8.54
C TYR A 109 11.10 25.81 -8.41
N LYS A 110 12.39 26.17 -8.33
CA LYS A 110 12.86 27.55 -8.36
C LYS A 110 13.78 27.74 -9.57
N ASN A 111 13.39 28.61 -10.50
CA ASN A 111 14.14 28.83 -11.74
C ASN A 111 14.39 27.55 -12.55
N GLY A 112 13.43 26.62 -12.58
CA GLY A 112 13.53 25.34 -13.27
C GLY A 112 14.37 24.26 -12.58
N VAL A 113 14.86 24.54 -11.35
CA VAL A 113 15.60 23.57 -10.53
C VAL A 113 14.72 23.12 -9.37
N LEU A 114 14.63 21.81 -9.14
CA LEU A 114 13.92 21.23 -8.00
C LEU A 114 14.54 21.78 -6.71
N SER A 115 13.75 22.48 -5.92
CA SER A 115 14.16 23.12 -4.67
C SER A 115 13.73 22.32 -3.46
N ASP A 116 12.53 21.71 -3.51
CA ASP A 116 11.98 20.92 -2.41
C ASP A 116 10.92 19.94 -2.95
N SER A 117 10.64 18.86 -2.22
CA SER A 117 9.57 17.92 -2.53
C SER A 117 9.11 17.19 -1.27
N CYS A 118 7.82 16.91 -1.16
CA CYS A 118 7.26 16.10 -0.09
C CYS A 118 6.11 15.24 -0.63
N TRP A 119 6.16 13.94 -0.35
CA TRP A 119 5.19 12.94 -0.80
C TRP A 119 4.66 12.14 0.39
N GLY A 120 3.53 11.43 0.17
CA GLY A 120 2.98 10.52 1.16
C GLY A 120 1.82 11.09 1.96
N PHE A 121 1.15 12.11 1.46
CA PHE A 121 -0.13 12.58 2.00
C PHE A 121 -1.23 11.64 1.50
N ILE A 122 -1.60 10.66 2.32
CA ILE A 122 -2.50 9.56 1.93
C ILE A 122 -3.90 9.80 2.50
N GLY A 123 -4.93 9.59 1.68
CA GLY A 123 -6.32 9.59 2.09
C GLY A 123 -7.18 10.64 1.38
N ASP A 124 -8.13 11.23 2.08
CA ASP A 124 -9.04 12.22 1.52
C ASP A 124 -8.30 13.43 0.95
N LEU A 125 -8.66 13.82 -0.28
CA LEU A 125 -8.02 14.91 -1.02
C LEU A 125 -8.01 16.23 -0.23
N GLN A 126 -9.11 16.57 0.43
CA GLN A 126 -9.21 17.83 1.16
C GLN A 126 -8.29 17.85 2.38
N ALA A 127 -8.19 16.72 3.09
CA ALA A 127 -7.26 16.56 4.20
C ALA A 127 -5.81 16.61 3.71
N ALA A 128 -5.49 15.89 2.63
CA ALA A 128 -4.16 15.90 2.02
C ALA A 128 -3.73 17.30 1.57
N CYS A 129 -4.61 18.07 0.92
CA CYS A 129 -4.33 19.47 0.56
C CYS A 129 -4.01 20.34 1.76
N LYS A 130 -4.77 20.20 2.85
CA LYS A 130 -4.54 20.93 4.08
C LYS A 130 -3.19 20.59 4.71
N ASP A 131 -2.85 19.31 4.72
CA ASP A 131 -1.58 18.84 5.27
C ASP A 131 -0.40 19.27 4.39
N MET A 132 -0.50 19.17 3.05
CA MET A 132 0.51 19.68 2.13
C MET A 132 0.75 21.19 2.31
N ALA A 133 -0.33 21.98 2.49
CA ALA A 133 -0.23 23.43 2.69
C ALA A 133 0.59 23.80 3.93
N TYR A 134 0.66 22.93 4.94
CA TYR A 134 1.49 23.17 6.12
C TYR A 134 2.99 23.16 5.80
N TYR A 135 3.42 22.34 4.83
CA TYR A 135 4.83 22.19 4.43
C TYR A 135 5.25 23.15 3.32
N LEU A 136 4.30 23.79 2.65
CA LEU A 136 4.60 24.73 1.57
C LEU A 136 4.93 26.13 2.10
N PRO A 137 5.83 26.88 1.42
CA PRO A 137 6.00 28.31 1.63
C PRO A 137 4.66 29.07 1.49
N ASP A 138 4.49 30.16 2.23
CA ASP A 138 3.23 30.91 2.27
C ASP A 138 2.74 31.35 0.89
N GLU A 139 3.66 31.72 0.00
CA GLU A 139 3.38 32.12 -1.39
C GLU A 139 2.87 30.96 -2.27
N CYS A 140 3.12 29.71 -1.86
CA CYS A 140 2.74 28.50 -2.63
C CYS A 140 1.51 27.79 -2.04
N LYS A 141 1.01 28.16 -0.88
CA LYS A 141 -0.09 27.46 -0.21
C LYS A 141 -1.38 27.39 -1.02
N GLY A 142 -1.67 28.39 -1.84
CA GLY A 142 -2.84 28.39 -2.72
C GLY A 142 -2.73 27.42 -3.91
N MET A 143 -1.53 26.88 -4.18
CA MET A 143 -1.33 25.96 -5.32
C MET A 143 -1.90 24.57 -5.06
N VAL A 144 -2.15 24.19 -3.80
CA VAL A 144 -2.76 22.91 -3.45
C VAL A 144 -4.20 22.74 -3.97
N GLU A 145 -4.82 23.82 -4.44
CA GLU A 145 -6.15 23.77 -5.08
C GLU A 145 -6.06 23.34 -6.57
N HIS A 146 -4.85 23.29 -7.14
CA HIS A 146 -4.57 22.97 -8.54
C HIS A 146 -3.71 21.72 -8.63
N LEU A 147 -4.25 20.58 -8.20
CA LEU A 147 -3.56 19.29 -8.29
C LEU A 147 -3.70 18.71 -9.68
N GLU A 148 -2.60 18.20 -10.22
CA GLU A 148 -2.58 17.42 -11.44
C GLU A 148 -2.52 15.93 -11.10
N GLU A 149 -3.36 15.15 -11.75
CA GLU A 149 -3.28 13.69 -11.66
C GLU A 149 -2.03 13.24 -12.42
N GLN A 150 -1.07 12.67 -11.72
CA GLN A 150 0.03 11.99 -12.34
C GLN A 150 -0.37 10.53 -12.57
N GLU A 151 -0.17 10.03 -13.78
CA GLU A 151 -0.24 8.59 -14.04
C GLU A 151 0.81 7.88 -13.17
N HIS A 152 0.41 7.49 -11.96
CA HIS A 152 1.23 6.60 -11.17
C HIS A 152 1.35 5.27 -11.92
N PRO A 153 2.57 4.75 -12.09
CA PRO A 153 2.72 3.37 -12.53
C PRO A 153 1.96 2.50 -11.52
N ALA A 154 0.87 1.95 -11.98
CA ALA A 154 -0.07 1.18 -11.16
C ALA A 154 0.63 -0.04 -10.55
N SER A 155 1.21 0.14 -9.44
CA SER A 155 1.94 -0.72 -8.52
C SER A 155 3.47 -0.54 -8.57
N ILE A 156 4.08 -0.55 -7.40
CA ILE A 156 5.54 -0.69 -7.19
C ILE A 156 6.12 -1.82 -8.04
N ILE A 157 5.37 -2.90 -8.26
CA ILE A 157 5.75 -4.04 -9.12
C ILE A 157 5.87 -3.61 -10.58
N LYS A 158 4.94 -2.81 -11.13
CA LYS A 158 5.05 -2.30 -12.50
C LYS A 158 6.23 -1.34 -12.67
N THR A 159 6.50 -0.50 -11.68
CA THR A 159 7.66 0.39 -11.66
C THR A 159 8.96 -0.41 -11.60
N LEU A 160 9.05 -1.42 -10.72
CA LEU A 160 10.20 -2.31 -10.61
C LEU A 160 10.41 -3.12 -11.90
N LEU A 161 9.34 -3.64 -12.50
CA LEU A 161 9.41 -4.36 -13.77
C LEU A 161 9.80 -3.43 -14.92
N HIS A 162 9.32 -2.19 -14.94
CA HIS A 162 9.71 -1.19 -15.93
C HIS A 162 11.20 -0.84 -15.81
N HIS A 163 11.69 -0.58 -14.59
CA HIS A 163 13.12 -0.32 -14.35
C HIS A 163 14.00 -1.54 -14.68
N ALA A 164 13.58 -2.75 -14.32
CA ALA A 164 14.29 -3.97 -14.66
C ALA A 164 14.37 -4.16 -16.17
N LYS A 165 13.27 -3.90 -16.91
CA LYS A 165 13.24 -3.97 -18.37
C LYS A 165 14.20 -2.97 -19.01
N ILE A 166 14.23 -1.71 -18.53
CA ILE A 166 15.17 -0.69 -19.00
C ILE A 166 16.61 -1.14 -18.78
N GLN A 167 16.94 -1.70 -17.62
CA GLN A 167 18.29 -2.21 -17.32
C GLN A 167 18.70 -3.37 -18.24
N VAL A 168 17.79 -4.30 -18.50
CA VAL A 168 18.02 -5.43 -19.42
C VAL A 168 18.25 -4.93 -20.84
N ASP A 169 17.42 -3.99 -21.33
CA ASP A 169 17.58 -3.41 -22.67
C ASP A 169 18.89 -2.63 -22.81
N GLN A 170 19.32 -1.94 -21.76
CA GLN A 170 20.61 -1.24 -21.75
C GLN A 170 21.79 -2.22 -21.75
N ALA A 171 21.72 -3.29 -20.96
CA ALA A 171 22.74 -4.33 -20.92
C ALA A 171 22.86 -5.05 -22.28
N ALA A 172 21.74 -5.38 -22.92
CA ALA A 172 21.70 -5.99 -24.25
C ALA A 172 22.37 -5.10 -25.31
N LYS A 173 22.03 -3.79 -25.32
CA LYS A 173 22.67 -2.81 -26.26
C LYS A 173 24.17 -2.67 -26.02
N THR A 174 24.62 -2.74 -24.78
CA THR A 174 26.04 -2.65 -24.44
C THR A 174 26.78 -3.89 -24.91
N HIS A 175 26.17 -5.06 -24.75
CA HIS A 175 26.74 -6.34 -25.23
C HIS A 175 26.84 -6.39 -26.75
N GLU A 176 25.81 -5.93 -27.48
CA GLU A 176 25.86 -5.85 -28.96
C GLU A 176 26.96 -4.90 -29.45
N ARG A 177 27.14 -3.74 -28.77
CA ARG A 177 28.22 -2.80 -29.13
C ARG A 177 29.60 -3.39 -28.89
N SER A 178 29.79 -4.10 -27.78
CA SER A 178 31.05 -4.78 -27.45
C SER A 178 31.39 -5.88 -28.47
N SER A 179 30.39 -6.72 -28.83
CA SER A 179 30.53 -7.78 -29.82
C SER A 179 30.87 -7.25 -31.22
N ARG A 180 30.26 -6.12 -31.64
CA ARG A 180 30.58 -5.47 -32.92
C ARG A 180 32.00 -4.88 -32.96
N GLN A 181 32.47 -4.35 -31.83
CA GLN A 181 33.85 -3.85 -31.72
C GLN A 181 34.92 -4.95 -31.78
N GLN A 182 34.64 -6.11 -31.18
CA GLN A 182 35.51 -7.28 -31.28
C GLN A 182 35.64 -7.81 -32.72
N VAL A 183 34.52 -7.96 -33.44
CA VAL A 183 34.49 -8.42 -34.82
C VAL A 183 35.25 -7.45 -35.76
N LEU A 184 35.16 -6.14 -35.51
CA LEU A 184 35.88 -5.13 -36.29
C LEU A 184 37.38 -5.05 -35.93
N GLY A 185 37.80 -5.51 -34.73
CA GLY A 185 39.20 -5.58 -34.30
C GLY A 185 39.95 -6.80 -34.83
N GLU A 186 39.28 -7.90 -35.10
CA GLU A 186 39.84 -9.12 -35.68
C GLU A 186 39.97 -9.11 -37.21
N ALA A 187 39.37 -8.10 -37.87
CA ALA A 187 39.44 -7.93 -39.35
C ALA A 187 40.56 -6.98 -39.82
N ARG A 188 41.52 -6.67 -38.99
CA ARG A 188 42.75 -5.91 -39.30
C ARG A 188 43.97 -6.77 -39.04
#